data_5ad37e617b0de8e5c190c261705028d6
#
_entry.id   5ad37e617b0de8e5c190c261705028d6
#
_cell.length_a   1.000
_cell.length_b   1.000
_cell.length_c   1.000
_cell.angle_alpha   90.00
_cell.angle_beta   90.00
_cell.angle_gamma   90.00
#
_symmetry.space_group_name_H-M   'P 1'
#
loop_
_entity.id
_entity.type
_entity.pdbx_description
1 polymer ?
#
loop_
_entity_poly.entity_id
_entity_poly.type
_entity_poly.pdbx_seq_one_letter_code
_entity_poly.pdbx_strand_id
1 'polypeptide(L)'
;MPIVVSDYKAPSWCPGGHLQTVLPAKLMPRPKVSYRREKVEMPDGDFMLWDWVEPEVKDVTAPILVHFHGLEGSSRSHYAEALMASCVERGWRGVVAHFRSCGGEMNRLPRAYFAGDSADCEWVLKTVHRRYPTADLRAVGVSLGANQLAKFLGLSLIHI
;
A
#
# COMPACT_ATOMS: atom_id res chain seq x y z
N MET A 1 -28.45 -0.63 1.41
CA MET A 1 -27.33 -1.47 1.90
C MET A 1 -27.89 -2.49 2.87
N PRO A 2 -27.55 -3.77 2.78
CA PRO A 2 -28.00 -4.73 3.78
C PRO A 2 -27.35 -4.40 5.15
N ILE A 3 -28.15 -4.41 6.20
CA ILE A 3 -27.65 -4.31 7.57
C ILE A 3 -27.20 -5.71 7.97
N VAL A 4 -25.90 -5.88 8.24
CA VAL A 4 -25.33 -7.14 8.71
C VAL A 4 -25.20 -7.06 10.22
N VAL A 5 -25.78 -8.00 10.92
CA VAL A 5 -25.59 -8.17 12.36
C VAL A 5 -24.25 -8.86 12.56
N SER A 6 -23.36 -8.24 13.33
CA SER A 6 -22.02 -8.79 13.60
C SER A 6 -22.01 -9.56 14.92
N ASP A 7 -21.44 -10.76 14.92
CA ASP A 7 -21.18 -11.56 16.12
C ASP A 7 -19.88 -11.14 16.84
N TYR A 8 -19.22 -10.11 16.38
CA TYR A 8 -17.96 -9.63 16.96
C TYR A 8 -18.16 -9.20 18.41
N LYS A 9 -17.30 -9.72 19.26
CA LYS A 9 -17.20 -9.32 20.67
C LYS A 9 -15.80 -8.77 20.93
N ALA A 10 -15.73 -7.55 21.47
CA ALA A 10 -14.45 -6.99 21.85
C ALA A 10 -13.77 -7.84 22.92
N PRO A 11 -12.45 -8.08 22.82
CA PRO A 11 -11.71 -8.76 23.88
C PRO A 11 -11.83 -8.00 25.21
N SER A 12 -11.92 -8.74 26.32
CA SER A 12 -12.07 -8.12 27.66
C SER A 12 -10.90 -7.18 28.02
N TRP A 13 -9.69 -7.47 27.51
CA TRP A 13 -8.50 -6.64 27.69
C TRP A 13 -8.45 -5.39 26.80
N CYS A 14 -9.32 -5.28 25.80
CA CYS A 14 -9.36 -4.16 24.85
C CYS A 14 -10.82 -3.75 24.55
N PRO A 15 -11.57 -3.27 25.56
CA PRO A 15 -12.97 -2.90 25.40
C PRO A 15 -13.11 -1.56 24.66
N GLY A 16 -14.14 -1.46 23.83
CA GLY A 16 -14.55 -0.23 23.15
C GLY A 16 -13.68 0.17 21.96
N GLY A 17 -14.24 0.96 21.07
CA GLY A 17 -13.63 1.32 19.78
C GLY A 17 -12.35 2.16 19.93
N HIS A 18 -12.27 3.02 20.91
CA HIS A 18 -11.09 3.87 21.13
C HIS A 18 -9.83 3.06 21.46
N LEU A 19 -9.93 2.11 22.40
CA LEU A 19 -8.79 1.25 22.73
C LEU A 19 -8.40 0.35 21.57
N GLN A 20 -9.38 -0.24 20.87
CA GLN A 20 -9.13 -1.08 19.69
C GLN A 20 -8.50 -0.31 18.52
N THR A 21 -8.67 1.00 18.46
CA THR A 21 -8.02 1.85 17.46
C THR A 21 -6.62 2.27 17.90
N VAL A 22 -6.47 2.77 19.11
CA VAL A 22 -5.21 3.39 19.57
C VAL A 22 -4.16 2.34 19.93
N LEU A 23 -4.56 1.26 20.60
CA LEU A 23 -3.63 0.25 21.11
C LEU A 23 -2.83 -0.42 19.98
N PRO A 24 -3.45 -0.95 18.90
CA PRO A 24 -2.71 -1.54 17.79
C PRO A 24 -1.79 -0.54 17.08
N ALA A 25 -2.25 0.70 16.93
CA ALA A 25 -1.50 1.72 16.21
C ALA A 25 -0.27 2.23 16.95
N LYS A 26 -0.30 2.27 18.29
CA LYS A 26 0.71 2.95 19.10
C LYS A 26 1.52 2.05 20.03
N LEU A 27 0.94 0.98 20.55
CA LEU A 27 1.52 0.19 21.64
C LEU A 27 1.86 -1.25 21.26
N MET A 28 1.28 -1.80 20.19
CA MET A 28 1.63 -3.15 19.79
C MET A 28 3.02 -3.19 19.14
N PRO A 29 3.80 -4.25 19.43
CA PRO A 29 5.08 -4.47 18.75
C PRO A 29 4.90 -4.46 17.25
N ARG A 30 5.80 -3.80 16.54
CA ARG A 30 5.80 -3.75 15.09
C ARG A 30 6.86 -4.69 14.54
N PRO A 31 6.57 -5.41 13.45
CA PRO A 31 7.58 -6.20 12.78
C PRO A 31 8.68 -5.28 12.24
N LYS A 32 9.93 -5.70 12.37
CA LYS A 32 11.04 -4.99 11.74
C LYS A 32 11.11 -5.39 10.28
N VAL A 33 10.95 -4.41 9.41
CA VAL A 33 11.02 -4.60 7.95
C VAL A 33 12.21 -3.82 7.40
N SER A 34 13.04 -4.50 6.63
CA SER A 34 14.12 -3.87 5.87
C SER A 34 13.64 -3.57 4.47
N TYR A 35 13.78 -2.32 4.05
CA TYR A 35 13.35 -1.86 2.74
C TYR A 35 14.54 -1.50 1.86
N ARG A 36 14.46 -1.86 0.58
CA ARG A 36 15.26 -1.26 -0.48
C ARG A 36 14.47 -0.09 -1.08
N ARG A 37 14.98 1.12 -0.91
CA ARG A 37 14.35 2.31 -1.48
C ARG A 37 14.77 2.53 -2.92
N GLU A 38 13.81 2.87 -3.75
CA GLU A 38 13.98 3.23 -5.15
C GLU A 38 13.28 4.56 -5.43
N LYS A 39 13.97 5.46 -6.14
CA LYS A 39 13.39 6.68 -6.71
C LYS A 39 12.99 6.39 -8.14
N VAL A 40 11.70 6.47 -8.42
CA VAL A 40 11.12 6.10 -9.72
C VAL A 40 10.63 7.35 -10.43
N GLU A 41 11.22 7.64 -11.58
CA GLU A 41 10.85 8.78 -12.42
C GLU A 41 9.49 8.55 -13.08
N MET A 42 8.65 9.58 -13.08
CA MET A 42 7.32 9.57 -13.64
C MET A 42 7.27 10.25 -15.01
N PRO A 43 6.27 9.93 -15.86
CA PRO A 43 6.15 10.51 -17.20
C PRO A 43 5.97 12.04 -17.22
N ASP A 44 5.47 12.62 -16.14
CA ASP A 44 5.28 14.07 -16.01
C ASP A 44 6.54 14.83 -15.54
N GLY A 45 7.67 14.14 -15.38
CA GLY A 45 8.94 14.70 -14.91
C GLY A 45 9.07 14.78 -13.39
N ASP A 46 8.08 14.30 -12.66
CA ASP A 46 8.12 14.14 -11.21
C ASP A 46 8.70 12.76 -10.84
N PHE A 47 8.68 12.41 -9.58
CA PHE A 47 9.12 11.10 -9.08
C PHE A 47 8.25 10.62 -7.93
N MET A 48 8.30 9.30 -7.70
CA MET A 48 7.82 8.64 -6.49
C MET A 48 8.94 7.88 -5.81
N LEU A 49 8.88 7.77 -4.49
CA LEU A 49 9.75 6.90 -3.72
C LEU A 49 9.02 5.58 -3.44
N TRP A 50 9.64 4.48 -3.82
CA TRP A 50 9.11 3.14 -3.60
C TRP A 50 10.00 2.38 -2.63
N ASP A 51 9.40 1.81 -1.59
CA ASP A 51 10.07 0.98 -0.61
C ASP A 51 9.70 -0.49 -0.85
N TRP A 52 10.69 -1.27 -1.29
CA TRP A 52 10.56 -2.68 -1.65
C TRP A 52 10.96 -3.60 -0.52
N VAL A 53 10.22 -4.70 -0.36
CA VAL A 53 10.66 -5.92 0.28
C VAL A 53 10.84 -7.00 -0.78
N GLU A 54 12.05 -7.51 -0.89
CA GLU A 54 12.44 -8.50 -1.88
C GLU A 54 13.15 -9.63 -1.14
N PRO A 55 12.42 -10.61 -0.56
CA PRO A 55 13.05 -11.81 -0.04
C PRO A 55 13.78 -12.52 -1.20
N GLU A 56 14.67 -13.45 -0.91
CA GLU A 56 15.29 -14.29 -1.93
C GLU A 56 14.22 -15.11 -2.66
N VAL A 57 13.55 -14.47 -3.61
CA VAL A 57 12.47 -15.06 -4.39
C VAL A 57 13.09 -15.87 -5.52
N LYS A 58 13.09 -17.19 -5.37
CA LYS A 58 13.55 -18.11 -6.42
C LYS A 58 12.51 -18.26 -7.55
N ASP A 59 11.24 -18.05 -7.22
CA ASP A 59 10.13 -18.16 -8.17
C ASP A 59 9.82 -16.78 -8.79
N VAL A 60 10.03 -16.66 -10.09
CA VAL A 60 9.75 -15.43 -10.85
C VAL A 60 8.26 -15.11 -10.92
N THR A 61 7.40 -16.12 -10.72
CA THR A 61 5.94 -15.97 -10.71
C THR A 61 5.38 -15.63 -9.33
N ALA A 62 6.23 -15.59 -8.30
CA ALA A 62 5.80 -15.27 -6.94
C ALA A 62 5.02 -13.96 -6.89
N PRO A 63 3.93 -13.89 -6.12
CA PRO A 63 3.08 -12.72 -6.05
C PRO A 63 3.84 -11.45 -5.65
N ILE A 64 3.36 -10.31 -6.16
CA ILE A 64 3.82 -8.99 -5.77
C ILE A 64 2.64 -8.23 -5.17
N LEU A 65 2.82 -7.74 -3.95
CA LEU A 65 1.84 -6.89 -3.28
C LEU A 65 2.23 -5.43 -3.42
N VAL A 66 1.39 -4.65 -4.11
CA VAL A 66 1.50 -3.18 -4.18
C VAL A 66 0.63 -2.57 -3.10
N HIS A 67 1.22 -1.75 -2.23
CA HIS A 67 0.52 -1.10 -1.15
C HIS A 67 0.41 0.42 -1.38
N PHE A 68 -0.83 0.93 -1.35
CA PHE A 68 -1.17 2.34 -1.36
C PHE A 68 -1.58 2.76 0.05
N HIS A 69 -0.79 3.63 0.67
CA HIS A 69 -0.98 4.03 2.07
C HIS A 69 -2.13 5.05 2.26
N GLY A 70 -2.51 5.30 3.49
CA GLY A 70 -3.48 6.35 3.84
C GLY A 70 -2.86 7.76 3.82
N LEU A 71 -3.69 8.76 4.16
CA LEU A 71 -3.26 10.15 4.28
C LEU A 71 -2.02 10.26 5.19
N GLU A 72 -0.99 10.98 4.71
CA GLU A 72 0.30 11.16 5.43
C GLU A 72 0.97 9.84 5.86
N GLY A 73 0.59 8.72 5.23
CA GLY A 73 1.18 7.41 5.49
C GLY A 73 2.54 7.23 4.81
N SER A 74 3.18 6.11 5.15
CA SER A 74 4.45 5.70 4.55
C SER A 74 4.67 4.20 4.76
N SER A 75 5.80 3.68 4.28
CA SER A 75 6.27 2.33 4.58
C SER A 75 6.48 2.06 6.07
N ARG A 76 6.57 3.12 6.88
CA ARG A 76 6.67 3.06 8.35
C ARG A 76 5.33 3.08 9.07
N SER A 77 4.22 3.14 8.37
CA SER A 77 2.90 2.97 8.97
C SER A 77 2.74 1.54 9.49
N HIS A 78 2.13 1.38 10.67
CA HIS A 78 1.99 0.07 11.34
C HIS A 78 1.36 -1.00 10.43
N TYR A 79 0.36 -0.63 9.64
CA TYR A 79 -0.30 -1.53 8.68
C TYR A 79 0.59 -1.87 7.49
N ALA A 80 1.42 -0.92 7.02
CA ALA A 80 2.36 -1.16 5.94
C ALA A 80 3.47 -2.13 6.37
N GLU A 81 4.05 -1.92 7.56
CA GLU A 81 5.04 -2.83 8.14
C GLU A 81 4.47 -4.25 8.32
N ALA A 82 3.24 -4.37 8.82
CA ALA A 82 2.59 -5.68 8.97
C ALA A 82 2.36 -6.39 7.63
N LEU A 83 1.86 -5.67 6.62
CA LEU A 83 1.67 -6.21 5.28
C LEU A 83 2.99 -6.64 4.64
N MET A 84 4.02 -5.80 4.72
CA MET A 84 5.32 -6.10 4.11
C MET A 84 6.04 -7.25 4.83
N ALA A 85 5.95 -7.33 6.16
CA ALA A 85 6.45 -8.50 6.91
C ALA A 85 5.76 -9.79 6.45
N SER A 86 4.43 -9.76 6.29
CA SER A 86 3.68 -10.89 5.78
C SER A 86 4.05 -11.29 4.35
N CYS A 87 4.46 -10.33 3.50
CA CYS A 87 5.02 -10.64 2.19
C CYS A 87 6.34 -11.42 2.32
N VAL A 88 7.25 -10.94 3.16
CA VAL A 88 8.55 -11.59 3.39
C VAL A 88 8.37 -13.02 3.91
N GLU A 89 7.50 -13.23 4.90
CA GLU A 89 7.19 -14.54 5.47
C GLU A 89 6.65 -15.54 4.44
N ARG A 90 5.95 -15.06 3.42
CA ARG A 90 5.38 -15.88 2.34
C ARG A 90 6.27 -16.03 1.12
N GLY A 91 7.47 -15.42 1.13
CA GLY A 91 8.32 -15.38 -0.05
C GLY A 91 7.77 -14.54 -1.20
N TRP A 92 6.89 -13.57 -0.90
CA TRP A 92 6.34 -12.63 -1.88
C TRP A 92 7.20 -11.37 -1.94
N ARG A 93 7.18 -10.72 -3.09
CA ARG A 93 7.65 -9.35 -3.19
C ARG A 93 6.58 -8.40 -2.66
N GLY A 94 7.01 -7.28 -2.09
CA GLY A 94 6.08 -6.23 -1.68
C GLY A 94 6.67 -4.86 -2.01
N VAL A 95 5.82 -3.91 -2.35
CA VAL A 95 6.22 -2.53 -2.57
C VAL A 95 5.22 -1.57 -1.93
N VAL A 96 5.73 -0.61 -1.18
CA VAL A 96 4.98 0.56 -0.74
C VAL A 96 5.30 1.69 -1.68
N ALA A 97 4.37 2.04 -2.55
CA ALA A 97 4.47 3.21 -3.41
C ALA A 97 4.03 4.44 -2.61
N HIS A 98 5.01 5.28 -2.22
CA HIS A 98 4.68 6.52 -1.51
C HIS A 98 4.05 7.51 -2.46
N PHE A 99 2.95 8.11 -2.01
CA PHE A 99 2.38 9.24 -2.72
C PHE A 99 3.37 10.40 -2.78
N ARG A 100 3.17 11.29 -3.74
CA ARG A 100 4.01 12.46 -3.94
C ARG A 100 4.27 13.17 -2.63
N SER A 101 5.53 13.45 -2.31
CA SER A 101 6.01 14.06 -1.07
C SER A 101 5.86 13.25 0.23
N CYS A 102 5.34 12.02 0.20
CA CYS A 102 5.13 11.21 1.41
C CYS A 102 6.31 10.30 1.77
N GLY A 103 7.27 10.11 0.90
CA GLY A 103 8.44 9.23 1.13
C GLY A 103 9.59 9.87 1.90
N GLY A 104 9.43 11.12 2.39
CA GLY A 104 10.47 11.87 3.09
C GLY A 104 11.29 12.82 2.20
N GLU A 105 10.99 12.88 0.90
CA GLU A 105 11.54 13.83 -0.06
C GLU A 105 10.40 14.52 -0.80
N MET A 106 10.45 15.85 -0.92
CA MET A 106 9.45 16.63 -1.64
C MET A 106 9.55 16.34 -3.14
N ASN A 107 8.40 16.15 -3.79
CA ASN A 107 8.32 16.02 -5.23
C ASN A 107 8.69 17.33 -5.94
N ARG A 108 8.97 17.27 -7.25
CA ARG A 108 9.47 18.42 -8.04
C ARG A 108 8.36 19.36 -8.48
N LEU A 109 7.21 18.79 -8.81
CA LEU A 109 6.10 19.56 -9.38
C LEU A 109 5.21 20.15 -8.28
N PRO A 110 4.54 21.29 -8.51
CA PRO A 110 3.56 21.87 -7.59
C PRO A 110 2.24 21.07 -7.66
N ARG A 111 2.32 19.77 -7.46
CA ARG A 111 1.22 18.82 -7.46
C ARG A 111 1.28 17.97 -6.20
N ALA A 112 0.20 17.96 -5.45
CA ALA A 112 0.01 17.06 -4.33
C ALA A 112 -0.88 15.88 -4.72
N TYR A 113 -0.77 14.78 -3.99
CA TYR A 113 -1.71 13.67 -4.10
C TYR A 113 -3.08 14.03 -3.51
N PHE A 114 -4.13 13.39 -3.98
CA PHE A 114 -5.50 13.57 -3.47
C PHE A 114 -6.30 12.27 -3.56
N ALA A 115 -7.44 12.22 -2.86
CA ALA A 115 -8.24 11.00 -2.73
C ALA A 115 -8.72 10.39 -4.06
N GLY A 116 -8.87 11.21 -5.09
CA GLY A 116 -9.29 10.75 -6.42
C GLY A 116 -8.19 10.53 -7.44
N ASP A 117 -6.91 10.48 -7.02
CA ASP A 117 -5.74 10.40 -7.92
C ASP A 117 -5.53 8.98 -8.47
N SER A 118 -6.47 8.53 -9.31
CA SER A 118 -6.41 7.21 -9.92
C SER A 118 -5.33 7.09 -11.00
N ALA A 119 -4.85 8.20 -11.58
CA ALA A 119 -3.83 8.19 -12.62
C ALA A 119 -2.46 7.76 -12.07
N ASP A 120 -2.07 8.25 -10.90
CA ASP A 120 -0.84 7.82 -10.23
C ASP A 120 -0.94 6.35 -9.80
N CYS A 121 -2.11 5.92 -9.30
CA CYS A 121 -2.38 4.51 -8.97
C CYS A 121 -2.23 3.60 -10.20
N GLU A 122 -2.84 3.97 -11.32
CA GLU A 122 -2.73 3.25 -12.60
C GLU A 122 -1.28 3.14 -13.07
N TRP A 123 -0.55 4.25 -13.04
CA TRP A 123 0.84 4.29 -13.46
C TRP A 123 1.72 3.36 -12.62
N VAL A 124 1.53 3.35 -11.29
CA VAL A 124 2.24 2.45 -10.38
C VAL A 124 1.98 1.00 -10.75
N LEU A 125 0.71 0.60 -10.85
CA LEU A 125 0.33 -0.78 -11.14
C LEU A 125 0.84 -1.23 -12.52
N LYS A 126 0.69 -0.41 -13.55
CA LYS A 126 1.23 -0.70 -14.89
C LYS A 126 2.75 -0.80 -14.90
N THR A 127 3.44 0.02 -14.10
CA THR A 127 4.91 -0.02 -14.03
C THR A 127 5.40 -1.27 -13.33
N VAL A 128 4.77 -1.68 -12.22
CA VAL A 128 5.09 -2.94 -11.53
C VAL A 128 4.80 -4.13 -12.45
N HIS A 129 3.65 -4.16 -13.11
CA HIS A 129 3.30 -5.24 -14.04
C HIS A 129 4.30 -5.36 -15.21
N ARG A 130 4.74 -4.25 -15.79
CA ARG A 130 5.76 -4.28 -16.87
C ARG A 130 7.11 -4.81 -16.39
N ARG A 131 7.50 -4.57 -15.14
CA ARG A 131 8.75 -5.08 -14.56
C ARG A 131 8.67 -6.58 -14.26
N TYR A 132 7.50 -7.06 -13.90
CA TYR A 132 7.26 -8.45 -13.47
C TYR A 132 6.01 -9.02 -14.17
N PRO A 133 6.07 -9.24 -15.50
CA PRO A 133 4.88 -9.57 -16.28
C PRO A 133 4.27 -10.94 -15.97
N THR A 134 5.03 -11.85 -15.36
CA THR A 134 4.59 -13.20 -15.00
C THR A 134 4.15 -13.34 -13.55
N ALA A 135 4.39 -12.32 -12.73
CA ALA A 135 4.02 -12.35 -11.32
C ALA A 135 2.53 -12.07 -11.12
N ASP A 136 1.91 -12.76 -10.16
CA ASP A 136 0.54 -12.45 -9.71
C ASP A 136 0.54 -11.10 -8.99
N LEU A 137 0.00 -10.07 -9.64
CA LEU A 137 -0.03 -8.72 -9.12
C LEU A 137 -1.25 -8.52 -8.22
N ARG A 138 -1.01 -8.17 -6.97
CA ARG A 138 -2.02 -7.86 -5.96
C ARG A 138 -1.87 -6.43 -5.47
N ALA A 139 -2.98 -5.78 -5.14
CA ALA A 139 -2.97 -4.42 -4.64
C ALA A 139 -3.80 -4.29 -3.37
N VAL A 140 -3.30 -3.52 -2.42
CA VAL A 140 -3.99 -3.18 -1.17
C VAL A 140 -3.92 -1.68 -0.95
N GLY A 141 -5.06 -1.08 -0.71
CA GLY A 141 -5.17 0.33 -0.33
C GLY A 141 -5.70 0.49 1.10
N VAL A 142 -5.21 1.49 1.79
CA VAL A 142 -5.70 1.88 3.12
C VAL A 142 -6.25 3.30 3.08
N SER A 143 -7.47 3.52 3.57
CA SER A 143 -8.10 4.84 3.64
C SER A 143 -8.06 5.58 2.30
N LEU A 144 -7.32 6.69 2.18
CA LEU A 144 -7.15 7.46 0.94
C LEU A 144 -6.61 6.57 -0.20
N GLY A 145 -5.62 5.72 0.06
CA GLY A 145 -5.10 4.79 -0.94
C GLY A 145 -6.11 3.75 -1.39
N ALA A 146 -7.02 3.32 -0.50
CA ALA A 146 -8.13 2.45 -0.87
C ALA A 146 -9.12 3.17 -1.80
N ASN A 147 -9.39 4.44 -1.55
CA ASN A 147 -10.27 5.24 -2.42
C ASN A 147 -9.69 5.43 -3.83
N GLN A 148 -8.39 5.72 -3.94
CA GLN A 148 -7.70 5.82 -5.23
C GLN A 148 -7.74 4.49 -6.00
N LEU A 149 -7.45 3.38 -5.31
CA LEU A 149 -7.47 2.05 -5.90
C LEU A 149 -8.88 1.67 -6.36
N ALA A 150 -9.91 1.90 -5.54
CA ALA A 150 -11.29 1.63 -5.88
C ALA A 150 -11.76 2.46 -7.08
N LYS A 151 -11.40 3.74 -7.13
CA LYS A 151 -11.70 4.61 -8.28
C LYS A 151 -11.01 4.10 -9.55
N PHE A 152 -9.72 3.74 -9.48
CA PHE A 152 -9.01 3.16 -10.61
C PHE A 152 -9.71 1.90 -11.14
N LEU A 153 -10.06 0.97 -10.25
CA LEU A 153 -10.77 -0.27 -10.64
C LEU A 153 -12.13 0.03 -11.27
N GLY A 154 -12.90 0.95 -10.69
CA GLY A 154 -14.19 1.36 -11.25
C GLY A 154 -14.06 1.94 -12.65
N LEU A 155 -13.08 2.79 -12.91
CA LEU A 155 -12.83 3.35 -14.24
C LEU A 155 -12.32 2.29 -15.22
N SER A 156 -11.49 1.34 -14.78
CA SER A 156 -10.98 0.25 -15.61
C SER A 156 -12.09 -0.71 -16.07
N LEU A 157 -13.08 -0.97 -15.21
CA LEU A 157 -14.21 -1.87 -15.51
C LEU A 157 -15.23 -1.27 -16.48
N ILE A 158 -15.27 0.05 -16.65
CA ILE A 158 -16.17 0.72 -17.62
C ILE A 158 -15.71 0.50 -19.07
N HIS A 159 -14.46 0.12 -19.27
CA HIS A 159 -13.84 -0.06 -20.59
C HIS A 159 -13.66 -1.53 -21.01
N ILE A 160 -14.28 -2.47 -20.27
CA ILE A 160 -14.29 -3.91 -20.62
C ILE A 160 -15.60 -4.23 -21.39
#